data_d6ad7a97ee51e361d3041db92c262114
#
_entry.id   d6ad7a97ee51e361d3041db92c262114
#
_cell.length_a   1.000
_cell.length_b   1.000
_cell.length_c   1.000
_cell.angle_alpha   90.00
_cell.angle_beta   90.00
_cell.angle_gamma   90.00
#
_symmetry.space_group_name_H-M   'P 1'
#
loop_
_entity.id
_entity.type
_entity.pdbx_description
1 polymer ?
#
loop_
_entity_poly.entity_id
_entity_poly.type
_entity_poly.pdbx_seq_one_letter_code
_entity_poly.pdbx_strand_id
1 'polypeptide(L)'
;MTPIELLESVKERFNPLLVREEETLKAFLIKALTTYQDRAGVVKTLKLEKAGGTAIPLPEDYLSLVHVTDNNGLLVYSDELSGFIELELTGSERWPFRMLYLVNLRDRELDEWQVPPAIIGMLEEYLEALINVR
;
A
#
# COMPACT_ATOMS: atom_id res chain seq x y z
N MET A 1 -7.66 5.98 10.05
CA MET A 1 -6.79 5.43 11.12
C MET A 1 -5.38 5.28 10.58
N THR A 2 -4.41 5.90 11.23
CA THR A 2 -3.00 5.71 10.90
C THR A 2 -2.49 4.39 11.49
N PRO A 3 -1.34 3.86 11.02
CA PRO A 3 -0.75 2.68 11.65
C PRO A 3 -0.46 2.85 13.14
N ILE A 4 -0.04 4.05 13.56
CA ILE A 4 0.19 4.33 14.99
C ILE A 4 -1.13 4.27 15.79
N GLU A 5 -2.21 4.82 15.24
CA GLU A 5 -3.52 4.74 15.88
C GLU A 5 -4.02 3.30 15.99
N LEU A 6 -3.73 2.47 14.97
CA LEU A 6 -4.04 1.05 15.00
C LEU A 6 -3.27 0.33 16.12
N LEU A 7 -1.99 0.64 16.28
CA LEU A 7 -1.17 0.10 17.37
C LEU A 7 -1.75 0.51 18.73
N GLU A 8 -2.12 1.77 18.92
CA GLU A 8 -2.71 2.24 20.17
C GLU A 8 -4.04 1.52 20.47
N SER A 9 -4.86 1.30 19.45
CA SER A 9 -6.12 0.57 19.60
C SER A 9 -5.89 -0.88 20.07
N VAL A 10 -4.88 -1.54 19.53
CA VAL A 10 -4.53 -2.91 19.95
C VAL A 10 -3.96 -2.91 21.37
N LYS A 11 -3.11 -1.95 21.71
CA LYS A 11 -2.55 -1.84 23.07
C LYS A 11 -3.63 -1.73 24.13
N GLU A 12 -4.71 -1.02 23.85
CA GLU A 12 -5.82 -0.85 24.80
C GLU A 12 -6.53 -2.16 25.15
N ARG A 13 -6.44 -3.16 24.29
CA ARG A 13 -7.07 -4.47 24.51
C ARG A 13 -6.28 -5.38 25.45
N PHE A 14 -5.01 -5.05 25.69
CA PHE A 14 -4.10 -5.86 26.50
C PHE A 14 -3.72 -5.08 27.75
N ASN A 15 -4.27 -5.46 28.87
CA ASN A 15 -3.96 -4.83 30.16
C ASN A 15 -3.80 -5.91 31.24
N PRO A 16 -2.58 -6.18 31.74
CA PRO A 16 -1.31 -5.53 31.37
C PRO A 16 -0.74 -6.05 30.05
N LEU A 17 0.02 -5.20 29.37
CA LEU A 17 0.76 -5.60 28.16
C LEU A 17 1.93 -6.52 28.53
N LEU A 18 2.13 -7.57 27.71
CA LEU A 18 3.27 -8.45 27.83
C LEU A 18 4.55 -7.80 27.32
N VAL A 19 4.43 -6.99 26.26
CA VAL A 19 5.51 -6.21 25.69
C VAL A 19 5.16 -4.74 25.88
N ARG A 20 6.05 -3.98 26.53
CA ARG A 20 5.79 -2.58 26.87
C ARG A 20 6.72 -1.59 26.18
N GLU A 21 7.80 -2.08 25.56
CA GLU A 21 8.76 -1.22 24.88
C GLU A 21 8.16 -0.69 23.58
N GLU A 22 8.08 0.63 23.43
CA GLU A 22 7.53 1.27 22.25
C GLU A 22 8.26 0.89 20.96
N GLU A 23 9.59 0.78 21.03
CA GLU A 23 10.39 0.39 19.86
C GLU A 23 10.05 -1.03 19.41
N THR A 24 9.85 -1.95 20.35
CA THR A 24 9.46 -3.33 20.05
C THR A 24 8.05 -3.38 19.48
N LEU A 25 7.13 -2.61 20.03
CA LEU A 25 5.75 -2.53 19.53
C LEU A 25 5.69 -1.96 18.11
N LYS A 26 6.49 -0.93 17.82
CA LYS A 26 6.59 -0.38 16.48
C LYS A 26 7.20 -1.39 15.50
N ALA A 27 8.19 -2.16 15.93
CA ALA A 27 8.76 -3.22 15.11
C ALA A 27 7.72 -4.30 14.79
N PHE A 28 6.87 -4.65 15.74
CA PHE A 28 5.75 -5.57 15.51
C PHE A 28 4.75 -5.01 14.52
N LEU A 29 4.44 -3.71 14.62
CA LEU A 29 3.56 -3.04 13.68
C LEU A 29 4.11 -3.11 12.24
N ILE A 30 5.39 -2.80 12.06
CA ILE A 30 6.06 -2.90 10.75
C ILE A 30 6.03 -4.33 10.24
N LYS A 31 6.25 -5.31 11.11
CA LYS A 31 6.19 -6.72 10.73
C LYS A 31 4.78 -7.15 10.30
N ALA A 32 3.75 -6.66 10.98
CA ALA A 32 2.36 -6.91 10.58
C ALA A 32 2.06 -6.32 9.20
N LEU A 33 2.48 -5.08 8.96
CA LEU A 33 2.33 -4.43 7.65
C LEU A 33 3.08 -5.19 6.56
N THR A 34 4.30 -5.61 6.83
CA THR A 34 5.12 -6.40 5.90
C THR A 34 4.46 -7.73 5.57
N THR A 35 3.94 -8.42 6.59
CA THR A 35 3.25 -9.70 6.40
C THR A 35 2.03 -9.54 5.51
N TYR A 36 1.23 -8.50 5.74
CA TYR A 36 0.06 -8.23 4.90
C TYR A 36 0.48 -7.90 3.46
N GLN A 37 1.49 -7.04 3.30
CA GLN A 37 2.00 -6.65 1.99
C GLN A 37 2.49 -7.85 1.18
N ASP A 38 3.20 -8.78 1.84
CA ASP A 38 3.76 -9.96 1.18
C ASP A 38 2.68 -11.01 0.84
N ARG A 39 1.63 -11.11 1.64
CA ARG A 39 0.59 -12.14 1.44
C ARG A 39 -0.54 -11.69 0.53
N ALA A 40 -0.98 -10.47 0.64
CA ALA A 40 -2.15 -9.97 -0.07
C ALA A 40 -1.87 -8.65 -0.79
N GLY A 41 -1.32 -7.69 -0.06
CA GLY A 41 -1.09 -6.34 -0.58
C GLY A 41 -2.37 -5.51 -0.68
N VAL A 42 -2.19 -4.25 -1.01
CA VAL A 42 -3.28 -3.32 -1.28
C VAL A 42 -3.08 -2.78 -2.68
N VAL A 43 -4.10 -2.89 -3.51
CA VAL A 43 -4.08 -2.36 -4.88
C VAL A 43 -4.86 -1.07 -4.91
N LYS A 44 -4.26 -0.03 -5.49
CA LYS A 44 -4.94 1.22 -5.80
C LYS A 44 -5.03 1.44 -7.30
N THR A 45 -6.04 2.18 -7.71
CA THR A 45 -6.25 2.56 -9.11
C THR A 45 -6.01 4.06 -9.25
N LEU A 46 -5.14 4.43 -10.19
CA LEU A 46 -4.89 5.81 -10.55
C LEU A 46 -5.46 6.05 -11.95
N LYS A 47 -6.32 7.06 -12.09
CA LYS A 47 -6.85 7.45 -13.40
C LYS A 47 -5.85 8.33 -14.12
N LEU A 48 -5.51 7.97 -15.36
CA LEU A 48 -4.57 8.71 -16.18
C LEU A 48 -5.31 9.42 -17.30
N GLU A 49 -5.16 10.75 -17.33
CA GLU A 49 -5.77 11.59 -18.37
C GLU A 49 -4.77 11.88 -19.49
N LYS A 50 -5.27 12.06 -20.70
CA LYS A 50 -4.44 12.37 -21.87
C LYS A 50 -3.58 13.60 -21.66
N ALA A 51 -4.11 14.62 -20.98
CA ALA A 51 -3.39 15.86 -20.70
C ALA A 51 -2.13 15.67 -19.86
N GLY A 52 -2.07 14.60 -19.07
CA GLY A 52 -0.91 14.25 -18.24
C GLY A 52 0.25 13.62 -19.01
N GLY A 53 0.04 13.26 -20.29
CA GLY A 53 1.07 12.66 -21.11
C GLY A 53 1.32 11.19 -20.82
N THR A 54 2.44 10.66 -21.31
CA THR A 54 2.81 9.25 -21.22
C THR A 54 3.84 8.96 -20.13
N ALA A 55 4.49 9.97 -19.57
CA ALA A 55 5.43 9.81 -18.46
C ALA A 55 4.69 10.03 -17.14
N ILE A 56 4.45 8.98 -16.40
CA ILE A 56 3.62 9.01 -15.19
C ILE A 56 4.53 9.00 -13.95
N PRO A 57 4.53 10.09 -13.14
CA PRO A 57 5.30 10.08 -11.90
C PRO A 57 4.84 8.99 -10.96
N LEU A 58 5.75 8.33 -10.26
CA LEU A 58 5.40 7.33 -9.27
C LEU A 58 4.66 7.98 -8.10
N PRO A 59 3.49 7.43 -7.69
CA PRO A 59 2.82 7.90 -6.47
C PRO A 59 3.71 7.72 -5.24
N GLU A 60 3.49 8.54 -4.20
CA GLU A 60 4.26 8.43 -2.95
C GLU A 60 4.14 7.06 -2.29
N ASP A 61 2.99 6.43 -2.44
CA ASP A 61 2.71 5.13 -1.84
C ASP A 61 2.97 3.96 -2.78
N TYR A 62 3.70 4.18 -3.88
CA TYR A 62 3.97 3.16 -4.89
C TYR A 62 4.95 2.10 -4.39
N LEU A 63 4.60 0.83 -4.58
CA LEU A 63 5.49 -0.31 -4.36
C LEU A 63 5.86 -0.97 -5.69
N SER A 64 4.86 -1.39 -6.46
CA SER A 64 5.08 -1.99 -7.77
C SER A 64 3.85 -1.87 -8.66
N LEU A 65 4.08 -1.91 -9.96
CA LEU A 65 3.02 -1.83 -10.96
C LEU A 65 2.33 -3.18 -11.11
N VAL A 66 1.00 -3.18 -11.12
CA VAL A 66 0.21 -4.36 -11.49
C VAL A 66 0.00 -4.37 -13.00
N HIS A 67 -0.71 -3.38 -13.52
CA HIS A 67 -0.87 -3.17 -14.96
C HIS A 67 -1.50 -1.81 -15.26
N VAL A 68 -1.46 -1.42 -16.54
CA VAL A 68 -2.18 -0.26 -17.05
C VAL A 68 -3.15 -0.75 -18.11
N THR A 69 -4.39 -0.30 -18.06
CA THR A 69 -5.40 -0.61 -19.08
C THR A 69 -5.99 0.69 -19.64
N ASP A 70 -6.48 0.61 -20.89
CA ASP A 70 -7.17 1.73 -21.51
C ASP A 70 -8.65 1.76 -21.10
N ASN A 71 -9.41 2.69 -21.67
CA ASN A 71 -10.83 2.84 -21.35
C ASN A 71 -11.68 1.63 -21.77
N ASN A 72 -11.21 0.82 -22.70
CA ASN A 72 -11.87 -0.40 -23.14
C ASN A 72 -11.39 -1.66 -22.41
N GLY A 73 -10.49 -1.51 -21.45
CA GLY A 73 -9.93 -2.64 -20.70
C GLY A 73 -8.76 -3.33 -21.38
N LEU A 74 -8.24 -2.79 -22.50
CA LEU A 74 -7.09 -3.36 -23.18
C LEU A 74 -5.81 -2.98 -22.45
N LEU A 75 -4.85 -3.92 -22.43
CA LEU A 75 -3.56 -3.69 -21.79
C LEU A 75 -2.78 -2.60 -22.51
N VAL A 76 -2.26 -1.66 -21.73
CA VAL A 76 -1.33 -0.62 -22.20
C VAL A 76 0.07 -1.01 -21.72
N TYR A 77 1.00 -1.18 -22.65
CA TYR A 77 2.38 -1.55 -22.30
C TYR A 77 3.09 -0.35 -21.66
N SER A 78 3.94 -0.64 -20.69
CA SER A 78 4.64 0.38 -19.94
C SER A 78 5.97 -0.14 -19.42
N ASP A 79 6.93 0.78 -19.24
CA ASP A 79 8.22 0.51 -18.63
C ASP A 79 8.36 1.31 -17.36
N GLU A 80 8.80 0.66 -16.29
CA GLU A 80 9.11 1.34 -15.04
C GLU A 80 10.56 1.83 -15.11
N LEU A 81 10.69 3.15 -15.06
CA LEU A 81 11.99 3.81 -15.07
C LEU A 81 12.22 4.49 -13.71
N SER A 82 13.42 5.05 -13.52
CA SER A 82 13.74 5.68 -12.26
C SER A 82 12.83 6.89 -11.98
N GLY A 83 11.91 6.74 -11.04
CA GLY A 83 11.01 7.80 -10.61
C GLY A 83 9.73 7.97 -11.42
N PHE A 84 9.53 7.20 -12.49
CA PHE A 84 8.31 7.31 -13.31
C PHE A 84 8.05 6.06 -14.14
N ILE A 85 6.83 5.98 -14.68
CA ILE A 85 6.42 4.91 -15.60
C ILE A 85 6.20 5.55 -16.96
N GLU A 86 6.85 5.01 -18.00
CA GLU A 86 6.65 5.45 -19.38
C GLU A 86 5.68 4.51 -20.08
N LEU A 87 4.61 5.08 -20.65
CA LEU A 87 3.62 4.32 -21.39
C LEU A 87 4.06 4.17 -22.85
N GLU A 88 3.95 2.95 -23.39
CA GLU A 88 4.24 2.65 -24.78
C GLU A 88 2.93 2.51 -25.55
N LEU A 89 2.54 3.55 -26.28
CA LEU A 89 1.26 3.56 -27.00
C LEU A 89 1.43 3.10 -28.44
N THR A 90 0.47 2.32 -28.91
CA THR A 90 0.41 1.86 -30.31
C THR A 90 -0.43 2.81 -31.17
N GLY A 91 -1.18 3.72 -30.56
CA GLY A 91 -2.09 4.63 -31.24
C GLY A 91 -3.55 4.19 -31.22
N SER A 92 -3.81 2.93 -30.84
CA SER A 92 -5.20 2.40 -30.77
C SER A 92 -5.82 2.51 -29.41
N GLU A 93 -5.05 2.85 -28.37
CA GLU A 93 -5.53 2.95 -26.99
C GLU A 93 -6.48 4.13 -26.81
N ARG A 94 -7.46 3.95 -25.94
CA ARG A 94 -8.49 4.96 -25.65
C ARG A 94 -8.33 5.53 -24.25
N TRP A 95 -8.12 6.82 -24.15
CA TRP A 95 -8.09 7.56 -22.89
C TRP A 95 -9.49 7.69 -22.27
N PRO A 96 -9.64 7.77 -20.94
CA PRO A 96 -8.58 7.73 -19.93
C PRO A 96 -8.07 6.31 -19.69
N PHE A 97 -6.85 6.21 -19.13
CA PHE A 97 -6.27 4.92 -18.74
C PHE A 97 -6.43 4.72 -17.24
N ARG A 98 -6.24 3.48 -16.80
CA ARG A 98 -6.24 3.12 -15.38
C ARG A 98 -4.94 2.40 -15.06
N MET A 99 -4.20 2.92 -14.09
CA MET A 99 -3.00 2.30 -13.59
C MET A 99 -3.30 1.64 -12.25
N LEU A 100 -3.12 0.33 -12.16
CA LEU A 100 -3.25 -0.40 -10.92
C LEU A 100 -1.86 -0.67 -10.37
N TYR A 101 -1.67 -0.36 -9.09
CA TYR A 101 -0.37 -0.54 -8.46
C TYR A 101 -0.53 -1.02 -7.02
N LEU A 102 0.49 -1.73 -6.53
CA LEU A 102 0.57 -2.15 -5.14
C LEU A 102 1.09 -1.00 -4.30
N VAL A 103 0.45 -0.82 -3.14
CA VAL A 103 0.79 0.22 -2.19
C VAL A 103 1.91 -0.25 -1.26
N ASN A 104 2.89 0.62 -1.02
CA ASN A 104 3.92 0.38 -0.04
C ASN A 104 3.35 0.65 1.36
N LEU A 105 3.30 -0.38 2.21
CA LEU A 105 2.69 -0.29 3.53
C LEU A 105 3.71 -0.13 4.65
N ARG A 106 4.96 -0.51 4.45
CA ARG A 106 5.94 -0.60 5.53
C ARG A 106 7.01 0.48 5.57
N ASP A 107 7.36 1.05 4.41
CA ASP A 107 8.50 1.98 4.30
C ASP A 107 8.07 3.44 4.37
N ARG A 108 6.91 3.71 4.97
CA ARG A 108 6.35 5.04 5.14
C ARG A 108 6.25 5.39 6.61
N GLU A 109 6.25 6.68 6.92
CA GLU A 109 6.06 7.15 8.29
C GLU A 109 4.72 6.65 8.85
N LEU A 110 4.75 6.07 10.04
CA LEU A 110 3.60 5.36 10.61
C LEU A 110 2.44 6.26 11.06
N ASP A 111 2.66 7.56 11.09
CA ASP A 111 1.67 8.55 11.49
C ASP A 111 1.21 9.47 10.36
N GLU A 112 1.69 9.25 9.13
CA GLU A 112 1.44 10.16 8.01
C GLU A 112 0.48 9.62 6.95
N TRP A 113 0.01 8.38 7.08
CA TRP A 113 -0.89 7.81 6.10
C TRP A 113 -2.03 7.05 6.77
N GLN A 114 -3.12 6.84 6.02
CA GLN A 114 -4.31 6.17 6.52
C GLN A 114 -4.33 4.70 6.08
N VAL A 115 -4.58 3.81 7.06
CA VAL A 115 -4.75 2.40 6.77
C VAL A 115 -6.11 2.19 6.09
N PRO A 116 -6.16 1.51 4.93
CA PRO A 116 -7.44 1.22 4.29
C PRO A 116 -8.36 0.45 5.24
N PRO A 117 -9.63 0.87 5.41
CA PRO A 117 -10.54 0.21 6.35
C PRO A 117 -10.69 -1.29 6.15
N ALA A 118 -10.60 -1.75 4.90
CA ALA A 118 -10.78 -3.16 4.56
C ALA A 118 -9.73 -4.09 5.17
N ILE A 119 -8.54 -3.57 5.53
CA ILE A 119 -7.43 -4.38 6.03
C ILE A 119 -7.17 -4.21 7.52
N ILE A 120 -7.86 -3.29 8.18
CA ILE A 120 -7.64 -2.98 9.60
C ILE A 120 -7.79 -4.24 10.47
N GLY A 121 -8.84 -5.00 10.26
CA GLY A 121 -9.11 -6.21 11.06
C GLY A 121 -7.98 -7.24 10.96
N MET A 122 -7.48 -7.48 9.75
CA MET A 122 -6.41 -8.44 9.53
C MET A 122 -5.08 -7.97 10.11
N LEU A 123 -4.78 -6.67 9.99
CA LEU A 123 -3.58 -6.10 10.60
C LEU A 123 -3.63 -6.18 12.13
N GLU A 124 -4.80 -5.93 12.72
CA GLU A 124 -4.99 -6.08 14.15
C GLU A 124 -4.72 -7.52 14.61
N GLU A 125 -5.23 -8.50 13.87
CA GLU A 125 -5.00 -9.92 14.17
C GLU A 125 -3.52 -10.27 14.11
N TYR A 126 -2.81 -9.82 13.09
CA TYR A 126 -1.37 -10.05 12.97
C TYR A 126 -0.60 -9.41 14.12
N LEU A 127 -0.97 -8.17 14.47
CA LEU A 127 -0.31 -7.44 15.54
C LEU A 127 -0.59 -8.09 16.90
N GLU A 128 -1.82 -8.48 17.16
CA GLU A 128 -2.20 -9.20 18.39
C GLU A 128 -1.41 -10.50 18.54
N ALA A 129 -1.26 -11.26 17.46
CA ALA A 129 -0.49 -12.51 17.48
C ALA A 129 0.97 -12.25 17.84
N LEU A 130 1.57 -11.16 17.33
CA LEU A 130 2.96 -10.81 17.64
C LEU A 130 3.13 -10.36 19.10
N ILE A 131 2.16 -9.63 19.64
CA ILE A 131 2.20 -9.16 21.04
C ILE A 131 2.03 -10.34 22.01
N ASN A 132 1.18 -11.30 21.68
CA ASN A 132 0.86 -12.43 22.55
C ASN A 132 1.84 -13.61 22.44
N VAL A 133 2.63 -13.69 21.39
CA VAL A 133 3.61 -14.78 21.19
C VAL A 133 4.83 -14.55 22.07
N ARG A 134 5.24 -15.61 22.74
CA ARG A 134 6.41 -15.62 23.59
C ARG A 134 7.40 -16.67 23.18
#